data_82d1f73b2bc825ae6805b20ece2737c1
#
_entry.id   82d1f73b2bc825ae6805b20ece2737c1
#
_cell.length_a   1.000
_cell.length_b   1.000
_cell.length_c   1.000
_cell.angle_alpha   90.00
_cell.angle_beta   90.00
_cell.angle_gamma   90.00
#
_symmetry.space_group_name_H-M   'P 1'
#
loop_
_entity.id
_entity.type
_entity.pdbx_description
1 polymer ?
#
loop_
_entity_poly.entity_id
_entity_poly.type
_entity_poly.pdbx_seq_one_letter_code
_entity_poly.pdbx_strand_id
1 'polypeptide(L)'
;MRGESVHFSDWSAIEQAVTKAVCTSSDPFAQETVANVQNLIDACREVCPIPEGVGKGYWCTIRLWWRDSEVEVFDDHYELYLFQQGHTDIKHFSHMPATIIPAELMKYLSMR
;
A
#
# COMPACT_ATOMS: atom_id res chain seq x y z
N MET A 1 -2.61 -26.32 -4.50
CA MET A 1 -2.47 -25.59 -4.77
C MET A 1 -2.17 -24.88 -4.31
N ARG A 2 -1.78 -24.57 -4.31
CA ARG A 2 -1.49 -23.68 -4.11
C ARG A 2 -1.74 -22.77 -4.07
N GLY A 3 -1.73 -22.78 -3.56
CA GLY A 3 -2.12 -21.72 -3.43
C GLY A 3 -2.07 -21.04 -4.22
N GLU A 4 -2.46 -20.98 -4.40
CA GLU A 4 -2.31 -20.21 -5.15
C GLU A 4 -1.80 -19.02 -4.90
N SER A 5 -0.68 -18.79 -5.15
CA SER A 5 -0.20 -17.47 -5.13
C SER A 5 -1.14 -16.66 -5.93
N VAL A 6 -1.68 -15.67 -5.31
CA VAL A 6 -2.62 -14.82 -5.97
C VAL A 6 -1.80 -13.77 -6.69
N HIS A 7 -1.76 -13.87 -8.00
CA HIS A 7 -1.19 -12.81 -8.79
C HIS A 7 -2.31 -11.87 -9.14
N PHE A 8 -2.18 -10.63 -8.71
CA PHE A 8 -3.13 -9.61 -9.12
C PHE A 8 -2.84 -9.22 -10.56
N SER A 9 -3.84 -9.34 -11.40
CA SER A 9 -3.67 -9.10 -12.83
C SER A 9 -3.70 -7.62 -13.19
N ASP A 10 -4.32 -6.80 -12.35
CA ASP A 10 -4.41 -5.37 -12.60
C ASP A 10 -4.74 -4.62 -11.31
N TRP A 11 -4.76 -3.29 -11.42
CA TRP A 11 -5.02 -2.45 -10.27
C TRP A 11 -6.47 -2.54 -9.77
N SER A 12 -7.39 -2.94 -10.62
CA SER A 12 -8.77 -3.16 -10.17
C SER A 12 -8.83 -4.30 -9.17
N ALA A 13 -8.05 -5.36 -9.38
CA ALA A 13 -7.98 -6.45 -8.43
C ALA A 13 -7.38 -5.99 -7.10
N ILE A 14 -6.40 -5.09 -7.15
CA ILE A 14 -5.82 -4.50 -5.94
C ILE A 14 -6.89 -3.70 -5.19
N GLU A 15 -7.66 -2.89 -5.90
CA GLU A 15 -8.73 -2.10 -5.28
C GLU A 15 -9.79 -2.99 -4.63
N GLN A 16 -10.14 -4.09 -5.27
CA GLN A 16 -11.09 -5.04 -4.71
C GLN A 16 -10.54 -5.68 -3.44
N ALA A 17 -9.25 -6.00 -3.42
CA ALA A 17 -8.61 -6.58 -2.25
C ALA A 17 -8.59 -5.59 -1.08
N VAL A 18 -8.36 -4.31 -1.36
CA VAL A 18 -8.43 -3.26 -0.34
C VAL A 18 -9.85 -3.16 0.22
N THR A 19 -10.85 -3.11 -0.65
CA THR A 19 -12.24 -3.04 -0.22
C THR A 19 -12.60 -4.23 0.67
N LYS A 20 -12.17 -5.42 0.29
CA LYS A 20 -12.44 -6.61 1.08
C LYS A 20 -11.77 -6.52 2.45
N ALA A 21 -10.52 -6.08 2.50
CA ALA A 21 -9.80 -5.96 3.76
C ALA A 21 -10.50 -4.97 4.70
N VAL A 22 -10.96 -3.84 4.18
CA VAL A 22 -11.67 -2.84 4.97
C VAL A 22 -13.01 -3.38 5.45
N CYS A 23 -13.77 -4.01 4.57
CA CYS A 23 -15.12 -4.46 4.87
C CYS A 23 -15.17 -5.65 5.81
N THR A 24 -14.12 -6.46 5.84
CA THR A 24 -14.08 -7.65 6.70
C THR A 24 -13.39 -7.39 8.04
N SER A 25 -12.88 -6.18 8.25
CA SER A 25 -12.23 -5.84 9.50
C SER A 25 -13.27 -5.75 10.63
N SER A 26 -12.90 -6.28 11.81
CA SER A 26 -13.76 -6.15 12.99
C SER A 26 -13.71 -4.73 13.56
N ASP A 27 -12.65 -3.99 13.29
CA ASP A 27 -12.51 -2.62 13.73
C ASP A 27 -12.68 -1.67 12.54
N PRO A 28 -13.33 -0.53 12.75
CA PRO A 28 -13.56 0.39 11.62
C PRO A 28 -12.26 1.07 11.21
N PHE A 29 -12.09 1.26 9.91
CA PHE A 29 -10.99 2.03 9.37
C PHE A 29 -11.35 3.51 9.38
N ALA A 30 -10.36 4.37 9.62
CA ALA A 30 -10.54 5.80 9.46
C ALA A 30 -10.79 6.13 7.99
N GLN A 31 -11.67 7.09 7.73
CA GLN A 31 -11.94 7.50 6.36
C GLN A 31 -10.68 8.00 5.68
N GLU A 32 -9.81 8.68 6.43
CA GLU A 32 -8.56 9.20 5.90
C GLU A 32 -7.64 8.09 5.43
N THR A 33 -7.60 6.97 6.15
CA THR A 33 -6.79 5.83 5.73
C THR A 33 -7.28 5.28 4.39
N VAL A 34 -8.58 5.09 4.27
CA VAL A 34 -9.17 4.56 3.04
C VAL A 34 -8.92 5.51 1.87
N ALA A 35 -9.09 6.80 2.11
CA ALA A 35 -8.84 7.82 1.08
C ALA A 35 -7.37 7.83 0.67
N ASN A 36 -6.47 7.72 1.64
CA ASN A 36 -5.03 7.72 1.34
C ASN A 36 -4.62 6.51 0.52
N VAL A 37 -5.21 5.35 0.79
CA VAL A 37 -4.94 4.15 -0.01
C VAL A 37 -5.38 4.37 -1.45
N GLN A 38 -6.58 4.92 -1.66
CA GLN A 38 -7.08 5.15 -3.00
C GLN A 38 -6.20 6.16 -3.74
N ASN A 39 -5.78 7.22 -3.05
CA ASN A 39 -4.89 8.21 -3.63
C ASN A 39 -3.56 7.60 -4.05
N LEU A 40 -3.01 6.72 -3.21
CA LEU A 40 -1.78 6.04 -3.53
C LEU A 40 -1.95 5.13 -4.75
N ILE A 41 -3.02 4.37 -4.79
CA ILE A 41 -3.32 3.50 -5.93
C ILE A 41 -3.45 4.31 -7.20
N ASP A 42 -4.17 5.43 -7.15
CA ASP A 42 -4.37 6.27 -8.32
C ASP A 42 -3.04 6.83 -8.82
N ALA A 43 -2.16 7.22 -7.90
CA ALA A 43 -0.85 7.75 -8.27
C ALA A 43 0.06 6.67 -8.86
N CYS A 44 -0.05 5.44 -8.37
CA CYS A 44 0.79 4.33 -8.82
C CYS A 44 0.33 3.70 -10.12
N ARG A 45 -0.93 3.86 -10.47
CA ARG A 45 -1.61 3.06 -11.50
C ARG A 45 -0.86 3.01 -12.82
N GLU A 46 -0.20 4.10 -13.19
CA GLU A 46 0.46 4.16 -14.50
C GLU A 46 1.98 4.17 -14.43
N VAL A 47 2.55 4.25 -13.24
CA VAL A 47 4.00 4.42 -13.11
C VAL A 47 4.66 3.36 -12.26
N CYS A 48 3.90 2.57 -11.52
CA CYS A 48 4.46 1.57 -10.62
C CYS A 48 4.00 0.18 -11.03
N PRO A 49 4.81 -0.85 -10.76
CA PRO A 49 4.36 -2.22 -10.98
C PRO A 49 3.25 -2.56 -10.00
N ILE A 50 2.43 -3.54 -10.36
CA ILE A 50 1.34 -4.00 -9.53
C ILE A 50 1.91 -4.70 -8.30
N PRO A 51 1.40 -4.39 -7.09
CA PRO A 51 1.86 -5.08 -5.88
C PRO A 51 1.60 -6.58 -5.95
N GLU A 52 2.42 -7.33 -5.23
CA GLU A 52 2.23 -8.77 -5.11
C GLU A 52 1.13 -9.12 -4.13
N GLY A 53 0.84 -8.23 -3.19
CA GLY A 53 -0.19 -8.49 -2.21
C GLY A 53 -0.72 -7.24 -1.55
N VAL A 54 -1.86 -7.41 -0.92
CA VAL A 54 -2.57 -6.36 -0.18
C VAL A 54 -3.17 -7.00 1.06
N GLY A 55 -3.11 -6.31 2.17
CA GLY A 55 -3.74 -6.80 3.38
C GLY A 55 -3.91 -5.72 4.43
N LYS A 56 -4.58 -6.09 5.52
CA LYS A 56 -4.74 -5.21 6.66
C LYS A 56 -3.48 -5.28 7.51
N GLY A 57 -3.01 -4.12 7.94
CA GLY A 57 -1.91 -4.03 8.89
C GLY A 57 -2.39 -4.22 10.32
N TYR A 58 -1.46 -4.05 11.26
CA TYR A 58 -1.75 -4.28 12.67
C TYR A 58 -2.76 -3.27 13.23
N TRP A 59 -2.73 -2.03 12.75
CA TRP A 59 -3.47 -0.93 13.35
C TRP A 59 -4.63 -0.41 12.50
N CYS A 60 -5.35 -1.25 11.81
CA CYS A 60 -6.38 -0.80 10.86
C CYS A 60 -5.75 0.07 9.77
N THR A 61 -4.62 -0.37 9.30
CA THR A 61 -3.91 0.21 8.18
C THR A 61 -4.02 -0.74 7.00
N ILE A 62 -3.68 -0.26 5.82
CA ILE A 62 -3.61 -1.10 4.63
C ILE A 62 -2.14 -1.21 4.22
N ARG A 63 -1.73 -2.43 3.90
CA ARG A 63 -0.38 -2.72 3.47
C ARG A 63 -0.42 -3.22 2.03
N LEU A 64 0.44 -2.62 1.20
CA LEU A 64 0.67 -3.10 -0.16
C LEU A 64 2.13 -3.51 -0.23
N TRP A 65 2.42 -4.69 -0.75
CA TRP A 65 3.81 -5.13 -0.79
C TRP A 65 4.21 -5.60 -2.17
N TRP A 66 5.47 -5.35 -2.46
CA TRP A 66 6.17 -5.83 -3.62
C TRP A 66 7.23 -6.82 -3.14
N ARG A 67 8.01 -7.34 -4.04
CA ARG A 67 8.96 -8.39 -3.70
C ARG A 67 9.92 -8.00 -2.57
N ASP A 68 10.42 -6.77 -2.61
CA ASP A 68 11.45 -6.32 -1.68
C ASP A 68 11.06 -5.05 -0.93
N SER A 69 9.81 -4.69 -0.96
CA SER A 69 9.34 -3.48 -0.30
C SER A 69 7.88 -3.59 0.07
N GLU A 70 7.45 -2.73 0.99
CA GLU A 70 6.09 -2.72 1.47
C GLU A 70 5.75 -1.29 1.88
N VAL A 71 4.53 -0.87 1.58
CA VAL A 71 4.01 0.40 2.06
C VAL A 71 2.87 0.11 3.00
N GLU A 72 2.91 0.73 4.17
CA GLU A 72 1.78 0.72 5.10
C GLU A 72 1.16 2.10 5.10
N VAL A 73 -0.14 2.16 4.89
CA VAL A 73 -0.88 3.42 4.75
C VAL A 73 -1.67 3.68 6.02
N PHE A 74 -1.39 4.80 6.65
CA PHE A 74 -2.05 5.28 7.87
C PHE A 74 -2.99 6.43 7.54
N ASP A 75 -3.66 6.94 8.54
CA ASP A 75 -4.58 8.06 8.34
C ASP A 75 -3.85 9.39 8.15
N ASP A 76 -2.61 9.49 8.61
CA ASP A 76 -1.86 10.76 8.56
C ASP A 76 -0.45 10.63 7.99
N HIS A 77 -0.06 9.42 7.55
CA HIS A 77 1.29 9.23 6.99
C HIS A 77 1.37 7.90 6.26
N TYR A 78 2.51 7.68 5.63
CA TYR A 78 2.86 6.42 4.98
C TYR A 78 4.19 5.95 5.53
N GLU A 79 4.36 4.63 5.65
CA GLU A 79 5.65 4.06 6.01
C GLU A 79 6.08 3.12 4.89
N LEU A 80 7.28 3.32 4.41
CA LEU A 80 7.88 2.49 3.37
C LEU A 80 8.94 1.61 4.00
N TYR A 81 8.80 0.31 3.82
CA TYR A 81 9.76 -0.67 4.32
C TYR A 81 10.54 -1.21 3.13
N LEU A 82 11.84 -1.06 3.18
CA LEU A 82 12.73 -1.57 2.16
C LEU A 82 13.50 -2.73 2.76
N PHE A 83 13.22 -3.94 2.26
CA PHE A 83 13.83 -5.14 2.81
C PHE A 83 15.14 -5.39 2.07
N GLN A 84 16.23 -5.26 2.78
CA GLN A 84 17.57 -5.48 2.24
C GLN A 84 18.22 -6.63 2.98
N GLN A 85 19.23 -7.18 2.36
CA GLN A 85 19.93 -8.31 2.94
C GLN A 85 20.44 -7.93 4.32
N GLY A 86 19.93 -8.57 5.34
CA GLY A 86 20.37 -8.38 6.70
C GLY A 86 19.67 -7.27 7.47
N HIS A 87 18.86 -6.41 6.83
CA HIS A 87 18.17 -5.37 7.59
C HIS A 87 16.99 -4.79 6.79
N THR A 88 16.20 -4.01 7.48
CA THR A 88 15.04 -3.33 6.90
C THR A 88 15.19 -1.83 7.13
N ASP A 89 15.14 -1.05 6.06
CA ASP A 89 15.06 0.41 6.17
C ASP A 89 13.61 0.81 6.20
N ILE A 90 13.27 1.72 7.12
CA ILE A 90 11.91 2.23 7.25
C ILE A 90 11.96 3.72 7.00
N LYS A 91 11.16 4.18 6.05
CA LYS A 91 11.06 5.60 5.71
C LYS A 91 9.66 6.09 5.99
N HIS A 92 9.58 7.21 6.66
CA HIS A 92 8.31 7.83 7.07
C HIS A 92 8.02 9.01 6.16
N PHE A 93 6.79 9.06 5.64
CA PHE A 93 6.34 10.15 4.78
C PHE A 93 5.05 10.71 5.35
N SER A 94 5.08 11.96 5.79
CA SER A 94 3.89 12.61 6.29
C SER A 94 2.87 12.79 5.18
N HIS A 95 1.59 12.71 5.55
CA HIS A 95 0.52 12.93 4.60
C HIS A 95 0.56 14.37 4.10
N MET A 96 0.44 14.53 2.80
CA MET A 96 0.44 15.85 2.17
C MET A 96 -0.99 16.29 1.91
N PRO A 97 -1.28 17.60 2.04
CA PRO A 97 -2.63 18.08 1.80
C PRO A 97 -3.06 17.89 0.35
N ALA A 98 -4.37 17.92 0.13
CA ALA A 98 -4.98 17.87 -1.19
C ALA A 98 -4.63 16.59 -1.96
N THR A 99 -4.49 15.48 -1.25
CA THR A 99 -4.30 14.15 -1.83
C THR A 99 -3.00 13.96 -2.61
N ILE A 100 -2.02 14.83 -2.38
CA ILE A 100 -0.73 14.71 -3.04
C ILE A 100 0.07 13.60 -2.36
N ILE A 101 0.56 12.66 -3.17
CA ILE A 101 1.44 11.59 -2.66
C ILE A 101 2.88 12.12 -2.67
N PRO A 102 3.63 11.91 -1.59
CA PRO A 102 5.02 12.40 -1.54
C PRO A 102 5.84 11.90 -2.71
N ALA A 103 6.55 12.84 -3.35
CA ALA A 103 7.29 12.52 -4.58
C ALA A 103 8.37 11.47 -4.33
N GLU A 104 9.02 11.52 -3.18
CA GLU A 104 10.08 10.55 -2.88
C GLU A 104 9.50 9.14 -2.72
N LEU A 105 8.33 9.02 -2.12
CA LEU A 105 7.66 7.72 -2.02
C LEU A 105 7.37 7.17 -3.41
N MET A 106 6.83 8.01 -4.30
CA MET A 106 6.54 7.59 -5.67
C MET A 106 7.80 7.18 -6.41
N LYS A 107 8.90 7.87 -6.16
CA LYS A 107 10.18 7.51 -6.78
C LYS A 107 10.60 6.10 -6.40
N TYR A 108 10.50 5.75 -5.13
CA TYR A 108 10.85 4.39 -4.69
C TYR A 108 9.93 3.36 -5.31
N LEU A 109 8.63 3.61 -5.31
CA LEU A 109 7.66 2.62 -5.79
C LEU A 109 7.74 2.42 -7.30
N SER A 110 8.03 3.48 -8.05
CA SER A 110 8.12 3.37 -9.51
C SER A 110 9.34 2.59 -9.97
N MET A 111 10.30 2.37 -9.07
CA MET A 111 11.51 1.61 -9.36
C MET A 111 11.39 0.14 -9.01
N ARG A 112 10.24 -0.32 -8.51
CA ARG A 112 10.05 -1.73 -8.13
C ARG A 112 9.70 -2.59 -9.37
#